data_761103764ac312d385e75004cd608337
#
_entry.id   761103764ac312d385e75004cd608337
#
_cell.length_a   1.000
_cell.length_b   1.000
_cell.length_c   1.000
_cell.angle_alpha   90.00
_cell.angle_beta   90.00
_cell.angle_gamma   90.00
#
_symmetry.space_group_name_H-M   'P 1'
#
loop_
_entity.id
_entity.type
_entity.pdbx_description
1 polymer ?
#
loop_
_entity_poly.entity_id
_entity_poly.type
_entity_poly.pdbx_seq_one_letter_code
_entity_poly.pdbx_strand_id
1 'polypeptide(L)'
;MCIRDRTETALKMTASYTSEREQFGRPLATFQAVTQRLADQFINVGGIRLTTFSAAWRLSAGLDALEDLLVAKWWASERATEIAHATQHCHGGMGVSTDYPLYRYTLWNKHITTSLGAGTQTLRSLGHLLASN
;
A
#
# COMPACT_ATOMS: atom_id res chain seq x y z
N MET A 1 6.46 12.69 -3.47
CA MET A 1 6.43 11.21 -3.43
C MET A 1 5.16 10.78 -2.75
N CYS A 2 4.28 10.13 -3.47
CA CYS A 2 2.96 9.72 -2.98
C CYS A 2 3.01 8.34 -2.31
N ILE A 3 1.93 7.97 -1.62
CA ILE A 3 1.82 6.68 -0.92
C ILE A 3 1.97 5.49 -1.88
N ARG A 4 1.48 5.62 -3.13
CA ARG A 4 1.65 4.65 -4.20
C ARG A 4 3.13 4.28 -4.41
N ASP A 5 4.00 5.28 -4.59
CA ASP A 5 5.42 5.05 -4.90
C ASP A 5 6.13 4.35 -3.73
N ARG A 6 5.73 4.68 -2.51
CA ARG A 6 6.30 4.09 -1.29
C ARG A 6 5.87 2.64 -1.10
N THR A 7 4.59 2.35 -1.31
CA THR A 7 4.07 0.98 -1.20
C THR A 7 4.67 0.07 -2.28
N GLU A 8 4.78 0.57 -3.50
CA GLU A 8 5.41 -0.15 -4.61
C GLU A 8 6.90 -0.42 -4.34
N THR A 9 7.62 0.58 -3.83
CA THR A 9 9.04 0.42 -3.49
C THR A 9 9.23 -0.56 -2.34
N ALA A 10 8.44 -0.47 -1.27
CA ALA A 10 8.49 -1.41 -0.15
C ALA A 10 8.23 -2.85 -0.61
N LEU A 11 7.26 -3.05 -1.51
CA LEU A 11 6.96 -4.37 -2.06
C LEU A 11 8.13 -4.91 -2.91
N LYS A 12 8.71 -4.09 -3.79
CA LYS A 12 9.88 -4.49 -4.61
C LYS A 12 11.08 -4.85 -3.73
N MET A 13 11.37 -4.06 -2.72
CA MET A 13 12.44 -4.36 -1.75
C MET A 13 12.19 -5.70 -1.05
N THR A 14 10.93 -5.97 -0.69
CA THR A 14 10.57 -7.22 -0.01
C THR A 14 10.70 -8.41 -0.95
N ALA A 15 10.28 -8.27 -2.20
CA ALA A 15 10.44 -9.32 -3.21
C ALA A 15 11.91 -9.68 -3.43
N SER A 16 12.80 -8.67 -3.57
CA SER A 16 14.25 -8.90 -3.68
C SER A 16 14.80 -9.59 -2.43
N TYR A 17 14.51 -9.04 -1.25
CA TYR A 17 14.98 -9.60 0.02
C TYR A 17 14.56 -11.06 0.19
N THR A 18 13.31 -11.40 -0.06
CA THR A 18 12.81 -12.78 0.12
C THR A 18 13.35 -13.75 -0.93
N SER A 19 13.73 -13.26 -2.10
CA SER A 19 14.38 -14.06 -3.14
C SER A 19 15.83 -14.40 -2.84
N GLU A 20 16.52 -13.55 -2.08
CA GLU A 20 17.93 -13.71 -1.73
C GLU A 20 18.12 -14.34 -0.34
N ARG A 21 17.23 -14.02 0.60
CA ARG A 21 17.33 -14.49 1.99
C ARG A 21 16.96 -15.96 2.11
N GLU A 22 17.90 -16.78 2.53
CA GLU A 22 17.69 -18.21 2.77
C GLU A 22 17.38 -18.49 4.25
N GLN A 23 16.44 -19.38 4.47
CA GLN A 23 16.13 -20.02 5.73
C GLN A 23 15.64 -21.45 5.46
N PHE A 24 15.95 -22.38 6.36
CA PHE A 24 15.57 -23.79 6.20
C PHE A 24 16.11 -24.39 4.86
N GLY A 25 17.31 -23.95 4.42
CA GLY A 25 17.99 -24.48 3.25
C GLY A 25 17.45 -23.99 1.89
N ARG A 26 16.61 -22.95 1.87
CA ARG A 26 16.08 -22.38 0.61
C ARG A 26 15.66 -20.91 0.76
N PRO A 27 15.54 -20.15 -0.37
CA PRO A 27 15.05 -18.77 -0.34
C PRO A 27 13.65 -18.65 0.26
N LEU A 28 13.40 -17.56 1.03
CA LEU A 28 12.11 -17.30 1.65
C LEU A 28 10.97 -17.21 0.62
N ALA A 29 11.22 -16.70 -0.58
CA ALA A 29 10.24 -16.61 -1.66
C ALA A 29 9.73 -17.97 -2.14
N THR A 30 10.39 -19.09 -1.81
CA THR A 30 9.93 -20.42 -2.16
C THR A 30 8.87 -20.98 -1.21
N PHE A 31 8.65 -20.33 -0.07
CA PHE A 31 7.61 -20.71 0.87
C PHE A 31 6.27 -20.12 0.46
N GLN A 32 5.26 -20.99 0.31
CA GLN A 32 3.92 -20.60 -0.16
C GLN A 32 3.30 -19.47 0.68
N ALA A 33 3.46 -19.50 1.99
CA ALA A 33 2.95 -18.45 2.88
C ALA A 33 3.57 -17.07 2.60
N VAL A 34 4.83 -17.01 2.17
CA VAL A 34 5.51 -15.76 1.79
C VAL A 34 5.03 -15.32 0.41
N THR A 35 5.00 -16.25 -0.55
CA THR A 35 4.61 -15.95 -1.94
C THR A 35 3.17 -15.44 -2.02
N GLN A 36 2.22 -16.12 -1.36
CA GLN A 36 0.81 -15.71 -1.35
C GLN A 36 0.64 -14.34 -0.67
N ARG A 37 1.30 -14.11 0.46
CA ARG A 37 1.26 -12.82 1.14
C ARG A 37 1.75 -11.68 0.24
N LEU A 38 2.83 -11.87 -0.51
CA LEU A 38 3.35 -10.86 -1.44
C LEU A 38 2.46 -10.70 -2.68
N ALA A 39 1.84 -11.78 -3.16
CA ALA A 39 0.86 -11.71 -4.26
C ALA A 39 -0.35 -10.83 -3.90
N ASP A 40 -0.91 -10.98 -2.70
CA ASP A 40 -1.97 -10.11 -2.20
C ASP A 40 -1.54 -8.64 -2.18
N GLN A 41 -0.30 -8.37 -1.75
CA GLN A 41 0.20 -7.00 -1.73
C GLN A 41 0.45 -6.44 -3.13
N PHE A 42 0.82 -7.28 -4.10
CA PHE A 42 0.94 -6.88 -5.49
C PHE A 42 -0.42 -6.42 -6.06
N ILE A 43 -1.49 -7.14 -5.74
CA ILE A 43 -2.86 -6.75 -6.09
C ILE A 43 -3.23 -5.42 -5.42
N ASN A 44 -2.93 -5.27 -4.14
CA ASN A 44 -3.19 -4.04 -3.38
C ASN A 44 -2.47 -2.82 -3.96
N VAL A 45 -1.19 -2.95 -4.35
CA VAL A 45 -0.43 -1.88 -5.03
C VAL A 45 -1.07 -1.54 -6.37
N GLY A 46 -1.52 -2.55 -7.13
CA GLY A 46 -2.26 -2.37 -8.38
C GLY A 46 -3.54 -1.55 -8.20
N GLY A 47 -4.34 -1.87 -7.17
CA GLY A 47 -5.56 -1.14 -6.82
C GLY A 47 -5.29 0.31 -6.44
N ILE A 48 -4.29 0.58 -5.58
CA ILE A 48 -3.87 1.94 -5.24
C ILE A 48 -3.46 2.72 -6.50
N ARG A 49 -2.70 2.08 -7.39
CA ARG A 49 -2.24 2.72 -8.64
C ARG A 49 -3.40 3.08 -9.55
N LEU A 50 -4.30 2.13 -9.82
CA LEU A 50 -5.43 2.34 -10.73
C LEU A 50 -6.36 3.45 -10.22
N THR A 51 -6.76 3.40 -8.96
CA THR A 51 -7.66 4.40 -8.36
C THR A 51 -7.02 5.79 -8.32
N THR A 52 -5.71 5.87 -8.04
CA THR A 52 -4.97 7.15 -8.07
C THR A 52 -4.94 7.73 -9.48
N PHE A 53 -4.71 6.92 -10.51
CA PHE A 53 -4.70 7.40 -11.89
C PHE A 53 -6.09 7.77 -12.39
N SER A 54 -7.15 7.04 -12.00
CA SER A 54 -8.53 7.40 -12.30
C SER A 54 -8.86 8.81 -11.78
N ALA A 55 -8.62 9.04 -10.50
CA ALA A 55 -8.86 10.35 -9.88
C ALA A 55 -8.04 11.48 -10.54
N ALA A 56 -6.76 11.22 -10.81
CA ALA A 56 -5.88 12.21 -11.46
C ALA A 56 -6.33 12.54 -12.89
N TRP A 57 -6.76 11.53 -13.65
CA TRP A 57 -7.27 11.72 -15.01
C TRP A 57 -8.55 12.55 -15.00
N ARG A 58 -9.52 12.24 -14.14
CA ARG A 58 -10.78 13.02 -14.06
C ARG A 58 -10.49 14.48 -13.72
N LEU A 59 -9.61 14.73 -12.74
CA LEU A 59 -9.19 16.09 -12.40
C LEU A 59 -8.54 16.82 -13.60
N SER A 60 -7.65 16.15 -14.33
CA SER A 60 -6.99 16.76 -15.49
C SER A 60 -7.95 17.04 -16.65
N ALA A 61 -9.03 16.28 -16.77
CA ALA A 61 -10.07 16.45 -17.77
C ALA A 61 -11.16 17.47 -17.34
N GLY A 62 -11.05 18.07 -16.16
CA GLY A 62 -12.07 19.01 -15.64
C GLY A 62 -13.40 18.36 -15.29
N LEU A 63 -13.42 17.03 -15.07
CA LEU A 63 -14.59 16.26 -14.68
C LEU A 63 -14.77 16.30 -13.14
N ASP A 64 -16.01 16.06 -12.68
CA ASP A 64 -16.24 15.80 -11.26
C ASP A 64 -15.44 14.55 -10.84
N ALA A 65 -14.57 14.71 -9.86
CA ALA A 65 -13.64 13.69 -9.40
C ALA A 65 -13.78 13.36 -7.91
N LEU A 66 -14.81 13.91 -7.22
CA LEU A 66 -14.91 13.76 -5.77
C LEU A 66 -15.05 12.29 -5.36
N GLU A 67 -15.87 11.52 -6.05
CA GLU A 67 -16.02 10.09 -5.81
C GLU A 67 -14.70 9.34 -6.02
N ASP A 68 -14.04 9.55 -7.16
CA ASP A 68 -12.76 8.91 -7.47
C ASP A 68 -11.65 9.29 -6.48
N LEU A 69 -11.64 10.53 -6.00
CA LEU A 69 -10.71 10.99 -4.96
C LEU A 69 -10.94 10.26 -3.63
N LEU A 70 -12.20 10.10 -3.21
CA LEU A 70 -12.54 9.37 -1.99
C LEU A 70 -12.20 7.88 -2.11
N VAL A 71 -12.48 7.26 -3.26
CA VAL A 71 -12.10 5.88 -3.55
C VAL A 71 -10.57 5.72 -3.50
N ALA A 72 -9.83 6.59 -4.21
CA ALA A 72 -8.36 6.54 -4.22
C ALA A 72 -7.78 6.75 -2.82
N LYS A 73 -8.35 7.69 -2.04
CA LYS A 73 -7.90 7.94 -0.67
C LYS A 73 -8.17 6.75 0.26
N TRP A 74 -9.33 6.11 0.12
CA TRP A 74 -9.65 4.92 0.89
C TRP A 74 -8.67 3.77 0.58
N TRP A 75 -8.47 3.47 -0.70
CA TRP A 75 -7.48 2.47 -1.14
C TRP A 75 -6.09 2.76 -0.60
N ALA A 76 -5.65 4.02 -0.71
CA ALA A 76 -4.35 4.45 -0.20
C ALA A 76 -4.23 4.30 1.33
N SER A 77 -5.29 4.54 2.09
CA SER A 77 -5.26 4.45 3.55
C SER A 77 -5.26 3.00 4.02
N GLU A 78 -6.22 2.18 3.57
CA GLU A 78 -6.39 0.82 4.04
C GLU A 78 -5.31 -0.11 3.50
N ARG A 79 -5.13 -0.14 2.18
CA ARG A 79 -4.21 -1.09 1.55
C ARG A 79 -2.75 -0.78 1.78
N ALA A 80 -2.37 0.51 1.92
CA ALA A 80 -0.99 0.82 2.28
C ALA A 80 -0.63 0.35 3.70
N THR A 81 -1.58 0.34 4.62
CA THR A 81 -1.37 -0.22 5.96
C THR A 81 -1.11 -1.73 5.89
N GLU A 82 -1.91 -2.47 5.12
CA GLU A 82 -1.72 -3.91 4.90
C GLU A 82 -0.37 -4.21 4.25
N ILE A 83 0.01 -3.43 3.21
CA ILE A 83 1.31 -3.57 2.53
C ILE A 83 2.45 -3.31 3.52
N ALA A 84 2.37 -2.26 4.34
CA ALA A 84 3.41 -1.95 5.33
C ALA A 84 3.60 -3.09 6.33
N HIS A 85 2.51 -3.67 6.84
CA HIS A 85 2.58 -4.80 7.76
C HIS A 85 3.11 -6.07 7.08
N ALA A 86 2.65 -6.38 5.88
CA ALA A 86 3.07 -7.59 5.16
C ALA A 86 4.56 -7.54 4.79
N THR A 87 5.04 -6.39 4.28
CA THR A 87 6.45 -6.19 3.92
C THR A 87 7.35 -6.26 5.15
N GLN A 88 6.96 -5.62 6.26
CA GLN A 88 7.68 -5.69 7.52
C GLN A 88 7.74 -7.12 8.08
N HIS A 89 6.61 -7.83 8.05
CA HIS A 89 6.54 -9.22 8.50
C HIS A 89 7.46 -10.16 7.71
N CYS A 90 7.51 -10.01 6.38
CA CYS A 90 8.39 -10.83 5.53
C CYS A 90 9.89 -10.58 5.77
N HIS A 91 10.26 -9.42 6.32
CA HIS A 91 11.64 -9.12 6.72
C HIS A 91 11.98 -9.56 8.15
N GLY A 92 10.96 -9.86 8.98
CA GLY A 92 11.17 -10.16 10.41
C GLY A 92 11.83 -8.99 11.14
N GLY A 93 12.83 -9.27 11.99
CA GLY A 93 13.57 -8.25 12.75
C GLY A 93 14.24 -7.20 11.86
N MET A 94 14.70 -7.56 10.66
CA MET A 94 15.29 -6.60 9.71
C MET A 94 14.29 -5.54 9.26
N GLY A 95 13.01 -5.84 9.23
CA GLY A 95 11.95 -4.90 8.83
C GLY A 95 11.75 -3.72 9.77
N VAL A 96 12.24 -3.81 11.01
CA VAL A 96 12.17 -2.75 12.03
C VAL A 96 13.53 -2.12 12.32
N SER A 97 14.63 -2.71 11.82
CA SER A 97 15.98 -2.18 12.02
C SER A 97 16.15 -0.84 11.31
N THR A 98 16.76 0.12 11.99
CA THR A 98 17.12 1.42 11.40
C THR A 98 18.28 1.35 10.41
N ASP A 99 19.02 0.26 10.41
CA ASP A 99 20.12 0.00 9.47
C ASP A 99 19.63 -0.50 8.11
N TYR A 100 18.36 -0.92 8.03
CA TYR A 100 17.74 -1.38 6.79
C TYR A 100 16.62 -0.43 6.37
N PRO A 101 16.61 0.08 5.12
CA PRO A 101 15.79 1.23 4.74
C PRO A 101 14.26 1.00 4.77
N LEU A 102 13.77 -0.24 4.92
CA LEU A 102 12.34 -0.56 4.92
C LEU A 102 11.56 0.18 6.02
N TYR A 103 12.15 0.37 7.21
CA TYR A 103 11.48 1.07 8.31
C TYR A 103 10.97 2.46 7.93
N ARG A 104 11.70 3.18 7.05
CA ARG A 104 11.29 4.50 6.55
C ARG A 104 9.98 4.43 5.78
N TYR A 105 9.83 3.42 4.91
CA TYR A 105 8.61 3.22 4.14
C TYR A 105 7.44 2.86 5.05
N THR A 106 7.66 2.02 6.06
CA THR A 106 6.65 1.64 7.06
C THR A 106 6.15 2.85 7.85
N LEU A 107 7.06 3.66 8.40
CA LEU A 107 6.71 4.85 9.19
C LEU A 107 5.97 5.90 8.35
N TRP A 108 6.46 6.17 7.13
CA TRP A 108 5.82 7.11 6.25
C TRP A 108 4.45 6.65 5.74
N ASN A 109 4.29 5.37 5.45
CA ASN A 109 3.00 4.81 5.09
C ASN A 109 1.99 5.03 6.22
N LYS A 110 2.35 4.71 7.47
CA LYS A 110 1.50 4.98 8.64
C LYS A 110 1.14 6.46 8.79
N HIS A 111 2.08 7.36 8.58
CA HIS A 111 1.83 8.79 8.65
C HIS A 111 0.85 9.25 7.55
N ILE A 112 1.08 8.86 6.31
CA ILE A 112 0.26 9.29 5.17
C ILE A 112 -1.14 8.67 5.20
N THR A 113 -1.31 7.44 5.70
CA THR A 113 -2.62 6.78 5.77
C THR A 113 -3.60 7.53 6.65
N THR A 114 -3.11 8.22 7.68
CA THR A 114 -3.92 9.04 8.60
C THR A 114 -4.03 10.50 8.19
N SER A 115 -3.14 10.97 7.31
CA SER A 115 -3.17 12.36 6.82
C SER A 115 -4.38 12.59 5.92
N LEU A 116 -5.00 13.77 6.00
CA LEU A 116 -6.18 14.14 5.19
C LEU A 116 -7.38 13.19 5.36
N GLY A 117 -7.54 12.64 6.54
CA GLY A 117 -8.59 11.69 6.88
C GLY A 117 -8.13 10.21 6.78
N ALA A 118 -8.51 9.43 7.78
CA ALA A 118 -8.26 7.99 7.81
C ALA A 118 -9.28 7.23 6.94
N GLY A 119 -9.02 5.95 6.66
CA GLY A 119 -9.84 5.13 5.78
C GLY A 119 -11.32 5.07 6.18
N THR A 120 -11.61 4.88 7.46
CA THR A 120 -13.01 4.86 7.97
C THR A 120 -13.74 6.19 7.74
N GLN A 121 -13.06 7.32 7.97
CA GLN A 121 -13.63 8.64 7.71
C GLN A 121 -13.90 8.85 6.22
N THR A 122 -12.96 8.47 5.37
CA THR A 122 -13.06 8.56 3.92
C THR A 122 -14.21 7.70 3.39
N LEU A 123 -14.35 6.47 3.90
CA LEU A 123 -15.43 5.56 3.53
C LEU A 123 -16.81 6.13 3.92
N ARG A 124 -16.91 6.75 5.10
CA ARG A 124 -18.13 7.42 5.54
C ARG A 124 -18.52 8.59 4.61
N SER A 125 -17.51 9.41 4.23
CA SER A 125 -17.72 10.52 3.30
C SER A 125 -18.19 10.02 1.92
N LEU A 126 -17.60 8.93 1.43
CA LEU A 126 -18.04 8.28 0.18
C LEU A 126 -19.47 7.77 0.29
N GLY A 127 -19.82 7.10 1.40
CA GLY A 127 -21.18 6.64 1.63
C GLY A 127 -22.21 7.78 1.65
N HIS A 128 -21.90 8.91 2.28
CA HIS A 128 -22.77 10.10 2.25
C HIS A 128 -22.94 10.66 0.84
N LEU A 129 -21.85 10.76 0.07
CA LEU A 129 -21.89 11.23 -1.30
C LEU A 129 -22.80 10.36 -2.17
N LEU A 130 -22.66 9.03 -2.08
CA LEU A 130 -23.46 8.08 -2.88
C LEU A 130 -24.93 8.07 -2.47
N ALA A 131 -25.25 8.34 -1.20
CA ALA A 131 -26.63 8.39 -0.71
C ALA A 131 -27.35 9.71 -1.06
N SER A 132 -26.62 10.75 -1.46
CA SER A 132 -27.17 12.06 -1.82
C SER A 132 -27.38 12.25 -3.34
N ASN A 133 -26.92 11.31 -4.14
CA ASN A 133 -27.15 11.25 -5.58
C ASN A 133 -28.35 10.34 -5.92
#